data_4eebdeec753616e956bed050744080e6
#
_entry.id   4eebdeec753616e956bed050744080e6
#
_cell.length_a   1.000
_cell.length_b   1.000
_cell.length_c   1.000
_cell.angle_alpha   90.00
_cell.angle_beta   90.00
_cell.angle_gamma   90.00
#
_symmetry.space_group_name_H-M   'P 1'
#
loop_
_entity.id
_entity.type
_entity.pdbx_description
1 polymer ?
#
loop_
_entity_poly.entity_id
_entity_poly.type
_entity_poly.pdbx_seq_one_letter_code
_entity_poly.pdbx_strand_id
1 'polypeptide(L)'
;MSSAFSLGFSWFKDSCRTLKLQPLAYTGIVVFSLLMSGLLSSLPLIGTLLASLWMPFASVLTGFAARDVLAGRTPVYFTLIAIFRDTASRWPLLAVGILASIWMELDMLVFQMMGQADLAQWKITAEGIDVESIAAHFPVGAFLTAFALYLPLLLMTLFAPLLIVQNRQSVIKSLFYSFFGTLRSLVPCLVWLGCVAALAFVIFLT
;
A
#
# COMPACT_ATOMS: atom_id res chain seq x y z
N MET A 1 -6.14 16.89 25.28
CA MET A 1 -5.86 15.67 24.50
C MET A 1 -6.84 15.62 23.32
N SER A 2 -6.34 15.71 22.09
CA SER A 2 -7.18 15.52 20.90
C SER A 2 -7.74 14.10 20.91
N SER A 3 -9.02 13.93 20.58
CA SER A 3 -9.59 12.58 20.44
C SER A 3 -8.92 11.85 19.26
N ALA A 4 -8.86 10.53 19.31
CA ALA A 4 -8.30 9.73 18.18
C ALA A 4 -9.02 10.04 16.86
N PHE A 5 -10.31 10.38 16.94
CA PHE A 5 -11.11 10.81 15.80
C PHE A 5 -10.61 12.15 15.21
N SER A 6 -10.39 13.17 16.06
CA SER A 6 -9.90 14.47 15.58
C SER A 6 -8.51 14.38 14.96
N LEU A 7 -7.68 13.44 15.43
CA LEU A 7 -6.37 13.16 14.84
C LEU A 7 -6.49 12.58 13.42
N GLY A 8 -7.34 11.57 13.20
CA GLY A 8 -7.57 11.01 11.87
C GLY A 8 -8.13 12.04 10.88
N PHE A 9 -9.04 12.89 11.34
CA PHE A 9 -9.57 13.96 10.52
C PHE A 9 -8.53 15.05 10.20
N SER A 10 -7.60 15.34 11.13
CA SER A 10 -6.48 16.24 10.84
C SER A 10 -5.55 15.66 9.76
N TRP A 11 -5.26 14.35 9.79
CA TRP A 11 -4.48 13.69 8.75
C TRP A 11 -5.14 13.80 7.37
N PHE A 12 -6.46 13.65 7.31
CA PHE A 12 -7.21 13.86 6.06
C PHE A 12 -7.07 15.29 5.54
N LYS A 13 -7.21 16.30 6.42
CA LYS A 13 -6.99 17.71 6.05
C LYS A 13 -5.57 17.96 5.55
N ASP A 14 -4.56 17.40 6.20
CA ASP A 14 -3.16 17.54 5.79
C ASP A 14 -2.90 16.86 4.45
N SER A 15 -3.53 15.71 4.18
CA SER A 15 -3.47 15.06 2.87
C SER A 15 -4.07 15.94 1.77
N CYS A 16 -5.25 16.54 2.01
CA CYS A 16 -5.86 17.49 1.09
C CYS A 16 -5.00 18.75 0.90
N ARG A 17 -4.38 19.24 1.97
CA ARG A 17 -3.48 20.40 1.93
C ARG A 17 -2.25 20.08 1.08
N THR A 18 -1.62 18.92 1.27
CA THR A 18 -0.47 18.48 0.48
C THR A 18 -0.80 18.49 -1.01
N LEU A 19 -1.96 17.93 -1.39
CA LEU A 19 -2.41 17.92 -2.77
C LEU A 19 -2.65 19.34 -3.33
N LYS A 20 -3.23 20.24 -2.53
CA LYS A 20 -3.51 21.64 -2.94
C LYS A 20 -2.27 22.49 -3.09
N LEU A 21 -1.22 22.25 -2.28
CA LEU A 21 0.01 23.06 -2.33
C LEU A 21 0.79 22.87 -3.62
N GLN A 22 0.95 21.65 -4.10
CA GLN A 22 1.69 21.33 -5.33
C GLN A 22 1.00 20.17 -6.07
N PRO A 23 -0.17 20.39 -6.67
CA PRO A 23 -1.00 19.31 -7.22
C PRO A 23 -0.29 18.52 -8.31
N LEU A 24 0.33 19.19 -9.27
CA LEU A 24 0.99 18.53 -10.40
C LEU A 24 2.24 17.74 -9.98
N ALA A 25 3.10 18.33 -9.14
CA ALA A 25 4.35 17.70 -8.75
C ALA A 25 4.09 16.48 -7.85
N TYR A 26 3.20 16.61 -6.86
CA TYR A 26 2.87 15.52 -5.95
C TYR A 26 2.09 14.40 -6.67
N THR A 27 1.04 14.76 -7.42
CA THR A 27 0.26 13.78 -8.19
C THR A 27 1.13 13.07 -9.23
N GLY A 28 2.06 13.79 -9.87
CA GLY A 28 3.01 13.18 -10.80
C GLY A 28 3.85 12.08 -10.17
N ILE A 29 4.34 12.27 -8.94
CA ILE A 29 5.09 11.24 -8.21
C ILE A 29 4.21 10.05 -7.83
N VAL A 30 2.98 10.30 -7.38
CA VAL A 30 2.03 9.23 -7.05
C VAL A 30 1.68 8.42 -8.31
N VAL A 31 1.31 9.10 -9.39
CA VAL A 31 1.00 8.45 -10.69
C VAL A 31 2.20 7.67 -11.22
N PHE A 32 3.41 8.24 -11.17
CA PHE A 32 4.63 7.52 -11.54
C PHE A 32 4.80 6.24 -10.72
N SER A 33 4.61 6.31 -9.41
CA SER A 33 4.72 5.13 -8.53
C SER A 33 3.70 4.05 -8.87
N LEU A 34 2.47 4.43 -9.20
CA LEU A 34 1.40 3.51 -9.61
C LEU A 34 1.67 2.91 -11.00
N LEU A 35 2.09 3.73 -11.96
CA LEU A 35 2.44 3.27 -13.31
C LEU A 35 3.62 2.28 -13.28
N MET A 36 4.64 2.56 -12.49
CA MET A 36 5.76 1.63 -12.29
C MET A 36 5.29 0.32 -11.67
N SER A 37 4.41 0.37 -10.66
CA SER A 37 3.82 -0.86 -10.08
C SER A 37 3.04 -1.65 -11.12
N GLY A 38 2.20 -1.00 -11.92
CA GLY A 38 1.43 -1.62 -12.99
C GLY A 38 2.33 -2.21 -14.10
N LEU A 39 3.34 -1.46 -14.52
CA LEU A 39 4.31 -1.91 -15.53
C LEU A 39 5.10 -3.13 -15.04
N LEU A 40 5.58 -3.10 -13.80
CA LEU A 40 6.31 -4.23 -13.23
C LEU A 40 5.40 -5.46 -13.07
N SER A 41 4.17 -5.28 -12.59
CA SER A 41 3.22 -6.38 -12.41
C SER A 41 2.77 -7.04 -13.72
N SER A 42 2.83 -6.32 -14.86
CA SER A 42 2.45 -6.86 -16.17
C SER A 42 3.48 -7.82 -16.77
N LEU A 43 4.68 -7.94 -16.17
CA LEU A 43 5.70 -8.86 -16.66
C LEU A 43 5.32 -10.31 -16.31
N PRO A 44 5.32 -11.23 -17.29
CA PRO A 44 4.97 -12.62 -17.03
C PRO A 44 5.99 -13.25 -16.07
N LEU A 45 5.53 -14.17 -15.22
CA LEU A 45 6.30 -14.99 -14.28
C LEU A 45 6.90 -14.22 -13.08
N ILE A 46 7.48 -13.05 -13.29
CA ILE A 46 8.21 -12.29 -12.24
C ILE A 46 7.55 -10.97 -11.86
N GLY A 47 6.42 -10.64 -12.48
CA GLY A 47 5.79 -9.32 -12.31
C GLY A 47 5.35 -9.02 -10.89
N THR A 48 4.71 -9.97 -10.22
CA THR A 48 4.29 -9.85 -8.82
C THR A 48 5.47 -9.62 -7.88
N LEU A 49 6.57 -10.37 -8.07
CA LEU A 49 7.80 -10.20 -7.30
C LEU A 49 8.39 -8.80 -7.51
N LEU A 50 8.52 -8.36 -8.76
CA LEU A 50 9.08 -7.04 -9.07
C LEU A 50 8.22 -5.90 -8.53
N ALA A 51 6.90 -6.01 -8.65
CA ALA A 51 5.98 -5.04 -8.08
C ALA A 51 6.09 -4.99 -6.54
N SER A 52 6.18 -6.13 -5.88
CA SER A 52 6.37 -6.21 -4.42
C SER A 52 7.71 -5.62 -3.98
N LEU A 53 8.78 -5.84 -4.75
CA LEU A 53 10.10 -5.22 -4.49
C LEU A 53 10.07 -3.70 -4.70
N TRP A 54 9.25 -3.21 -5.63
CA TRP A 54 9.09 -1.78 -5.88
C TRP A 54 8.32 -1.05 -4.78
N MET A 55 7.31 -1.68 -4.17
CA MET A 55 6.40 -1.05 -3.21
C MET A 55 7.10 -0.31 -2.04
N PRO A 56 8.12 -0.87 -1.36
CA PRO A 56 8.84 -0.13 -0.32
C PRO A 56 9.50 1.15 -0.83
N PHE A 57 10.05 1.14 -2.04
CA PHE A 57 10.66 2.33 -2.66
C PHE A 57 9.61 3.37 -3.04
N ALA A 58 8.48 2.95 -3.60
CA ALA A 58 7.35 3.81 -3.90
C ALA A 58 6.80 4.50 -2.64
N SER A 59 6.68 3.75 -1.53
CA SER A 59 6.25 4.26 -0.23
C SER A 59 7.21 5.35 0.30
N VAL A 60 8.52 5.13 0.20
CA VAL A 60 9.52 6.14 0.60
C VAL A 60 9.48 7.35 -0.31
N LEU A 61 9.39 7.16 -1.63
CA LEU A 61 9.32 8.24 -2.60
C LEU A 61 8.11 9.15 -2.36
N THR A 62 6.92 8.57 -2.20
CA THR A 62 5.68 9.31 -1.95
C THR A 62 5.69 9.99 -0.58
N GLY A 63 6.22 9.33 0.45
CA GLY A 63 6.35 9.92 1.78
C GLY A 63 7.33 11.10 1.82
N PHE A 64 8.45 11.02 1.12
CA PHE A 64 9.39 12.14 1.00
C PHE A 64 8.83 13.27 0.17
N ALA A 65 8.10 12.95 -0.91
CA ALA A 65 7.40 13.94 -1.70
C ALA A 65 6.39 14.74 -0.86
N ALA A 66 5.58 14.04 -0.06
CA ALA A 66 4.63 14.69 0.85
C ALA A 66 5.35 15.63 1.87
N ARG A 67 6.45 15.14 2.46
CA ARG A 67 7.26 15.93 3.39
C ARG A 67 7.83 17.20 2.72
N ASP A 68 8.34 17.08 1.51
CA ASP A 68 8.94 18.21 0.78
C ASP A 68 7.87 19.24 0.42
N VAL A 69 6.69 18.82 -0.06
CA VAL A 69 5.56 19.71 -0.33
C VAL A 69 5.13 20.47 0.92
N LEU A 70 5.00 19.80 2.06
CA LEU A 70 4.63 20.43 3.34
C LEU A 70 5.71 21.42 3.84
N ALA A 71 6.97 21.19 3.47
CA ALA A 71 8.09 22.09 3.75
C ALA A 71 8.24 23.22 2.70
N GLY A 72 7.31 23.34 1.74
CA GLY A 72 7.37 24.35 0.69
C GLY A 72 8.41 24.07 -0.42
N ARG A 73 8.96 22.86 -0.48
CA ARG A 73 9.93 22.43 -1.50
C ARG A 73 9.22 21.65 -2.60
N THR A 74 9.67 21.79 -3.83
CA THR A 74 9.20 20.99 -4.94
C THR A 74 9.77 19.56 -4.85
N PRO A 75 8.93 18.51 -4.77
CA PRO A 75 9.41 17.14 -4.73
C PRO A 75 10.07 16.76 -6.05
N VAL A 76 11.16 15.99 -5.97
CA VAL A 76 11.93 15.58 -7.15
C VAL A 76 12.10 14.07 -7.22
N TYR A 77 12.01 13.51 -8.43
CA TYR A 77 12.23 12.08 -8.69
C TYR A 77 13.66 11.61 -8.36
N PHE A 78 14.64 12.50 -8.35
CA PHE A 78 16.02 12.18 -8.01
C PHE A 78 16.20 11.64 -6.59
N THR A 79 15.24 11.89 -5.69
CA THR A 79 15.20 11.26 -4.36
C THR A 79 15.24 9.73 -4.47
N LEU A 80 14.57 9.15 -5.47
CA LEU A 80 14.59 7.71 -5.73
C LEU A 80 16.01 7.22 -6.06
N ILE A 81 16.73 7.95 -6.92
CA ILE A 81 18.11 7.61 -7.28
C ILE A 81 19.02 7.63 -6.03
N ALA A 82 18.85 8.62 -5.16
CA ALA A 82 19.60 8.70 -3.91
C ALA A 82 19.33 7.48 -3.00
N ILE A 83 18.08 7.04 -2.88
CA ILE A 83 17.69 5.85 -2.11
C ILE A 83 18.33 4.59 -2.69
N PHE A 84 18.32 4.42 -4.03
CA PHE A 84 18.94 3.26 -4.68
C PHE A 84 20.46 3.24 -4.55
N ARG A 85 21.11 4.40 -4.51
CA ARG A 85 22.56 4.50 -4.31
C ARG A 85 22.97 4.26 -2.86
N ASP A 86 22.08 4.53 -1.91
CA ASP A 86 22.35 4.35 -0.49
C ASP A 86 22.22 2.88 -0.08
N THR A 87 23.35 2.22 0.06
CA THR A 87 23.44 0.79 0.41
C THR A 87 22.78 0.49 1.75
N ALA A 88 22.84 1.43 2.71
CA ALA A 88 22.24 1.27 4.04
C ALA A 88 20.71 1.24 4.01
N SER A 89 20.09 1.85 3.01
CA SER A 89 18.64 1.85 2.82
C SER A 89 18.17 0.81 1.80
N ARG A 90 18.91 0.64 0.71
CA ARG A 90 18.55 -0.21 -0.41
C ARG A 90 18.30 -1.66 -0.01
N TRP A 91 19.27 -2.29 0.67
CA TRP A 91 19.16 -3.69 1.04
C TRP A 91 18.04 -3.98 2.03
N PRO A 92 17.86 -3.18 3.11
CA PRO A 92 16.71 -3.32 3.99
C PRO A 92 15.36 -3.14 3.28
N LEU A 93 15.24 -2.19 2.33
CA LEU A 93 14.01 -2.02 1.56
C LEU A 93 13.72 -3.22 0.66
N LEU A 94 14.74 -3.76 -0.03
CA LEU A 94 14.60 -5.00 -0.80
C LEU A 94 14.18 -6.17 0.08
N ALA A 95 14.74 -6.29 1.29
CA ALA A 95 14.36 -7.34 2.23
C ALA A 95 12.89 -7.24 2.65
N VAL A 96 12.37 -6.02 2.88
CA VAL A 96 10.93 -5.81 3.14
C VAL A 96 10.09 -6.22 1.93
N GLY A 97 10.51 -5.88 0.70
CA GLY A 97 9.82 -6.26 -0.52
C GLY A 97 9.80 -7.78 -0.74
N ILE A 98 10.93 -8.47 -0.51
CA ILE A 98 11.01 -9.94 -0.58
C ILE A 98 10.08 -10.58 0.47
N LEU A 99 10.12 -10.11 1.71
CA LEU A 99 9.25 -10.62 2.78
C LEU A 99 7.77 -10.45 2.40
N ALA A 100 7.40 -9.27 1.90
CA ALA A 100 6.05 -8.98 1.46
C ALA A 100 5.62 -9.89 0.30
N SER A 101 6.52 -10.13 -0.69
CA SER A 101 6.26 -11.02 -1.81
C SER A 101 5.98 -12.46 -1.34
N ILE A 102 6.87 -13.01 -0.51
CA ILE A 102 6.70 -14.38 0.01
C ILE A 102 5.38 -14.50 0.78
N TRP A 103 5.06 -13.52 1.60
CA TRP A 103 3.81 -13.53 2.38
C TRP A 103 2.58 -13.45 1.48
N MET A 104 2.60 -12.60 0.46
CA MET A 104 1.49 -12.48 -0.51
C MET A 104 1.26 -13.77 -1.28
N GLU A 105 2.33 -14.46 -1.70
CA GLU A 105 2.21 -15.76 -2.38
C GLU A 105 1.61 -16.83 -1.45
N LEU A 106 2.04 -16.88 -0.19
CA LEU A 106 1.46 -17.77 0.81
C LEU A 106 -0.02 -17.46 1.07
N ASP A 107 -0.36 -16.19 1.17
CA ASP A 107 -1.72 -15.73 1.39
C ASP A 107 -2.63 -16.12 0.21
N MET A 108 -2.16 -15.91 -1.02
CA MET A 108 -2.85 -16.31 -2.24
C MET A 108 -3.04 -17.83 -2.33
N LEU A 109 -2.02 -18.60 -1.91
CA LEU A 109 -2.11 -20.06 -1.85
C LEU A 109 -3.20 -20.51 -0.86
N VAL A 110 -3.25 -19.91 0.34
CA VAL A 110 -4.28 -20.21 1.34
C VAL A 110 -5.67 -19.86 0.79
N PHE A 111 -5.82 -18.70 0.16
CA PHE A 111 -7.09 -18.30 -0.47
C PHE A 111 -7.52 -19.30 -1.54
N GLN A 112 -6.64 -19.72 -2.43
CA GLN A 112 -6.94 -20.68 -3.48
C GLN A 112 -7.30 -22.07 -2.91
N MET A 113 -6.54 -22.57 -1.94
CA MET A 113 -6.80 -23.86 -1.33
C MET A 113 -8.15 -23.91 -0.61
N MET A 114 -8.48 -22.87 0.14
CA MET A 114 -9.75 -22.82 0.88
C MET A 114 -10.95 -22.48 -0.01
N GLY A 115 -10.75 -21.69 -1.07
CA GLY A 115 -11.80 -21.25 -1.98
C GLY A 115 -11.99 -22.14 -3.19
N GLN A 116 -11.25 -23.23 -3.35
CA GLN A 116 -11.19 -24.05 -4.57
C GLN A 116 -12.59 -24.47 -5.09
N ALA A 117 -13.47 -24.91 -4.20
CA ALA A 117 -14.81 -25.37 -4.58
C ALA A 117 -15.70 -24.24 -5.13
N ASP A 118 -15.59 -23.04 -4.57
CA ASP A 118 -16.36 -21.87 -5.00
C ASP A 118 -15.75 -21.26 -6.28
N LEU A 119 -14.43 -21.15 -6.32
CA LEU A 119 -13.67 -20.62 -7.47
C LEU A 119 -13.90 -21.45 -8.74
N ALA A 120 -14.07 -22.76 -8.60
CA ALA A 120 -14.37 -23.66 -9.73
C ALA A 120 -15.75 -23.40 -10.36
N GLN A 121 -16.63 -22.69 -9.67
CA GLN A 121 -17.99 -22.35 -10.15
C GLN A 121 -18.04 -20.99 -10.86
N TRP A 122 -16.94 -20.22 -10.85
CA TRP A 122 -16.86 -18.95 -11.55
C TRP A 122 -16.82 -19.18 -13.06
N LYS A 123 -17.70 -18.49 -13.77
CA LYS A 123 -17.81 -18.61 -15.23
C LYS A 123 -17.04 -17.47 -15.89
N ILE A 124 -16.07 -17.87 -16.71
CA ILE A 124 -15.35 -16.94 -17.59
C ILE A 124 -15.88 -17.20 -19.01
N THR A 125 -16.59 -16.22 -19.56
CA THR A 125 -17.16 -16.27 -20.91
C THR A 125 -16.24 -15.54 -21.90
N ALA A 126 -16.48 -15.68 -23.18
CA ALA A 126 -15.74 -14.94 -24.21
C ALA A 126 -15.97 -13.41 -24.12
N GLU A 127 -17.05 -12.97 -23.48
CA GLU A 127 -17.42 -11.58 -23.27
C GLU A 127 -16.81 -11.00 -21.98
N GLY A 128 -16.17 -11.83 -21.16
CA GLY A 128 -15.54 -11.45 -19.90
C GLY A 128 -15.96 -12.31 -18.71
N ILE A 129 -15.81 -11.74 -17.53
CA ILE A 129 -16.12 -12.40 -16.26
C ILE A 129 -17.62 -12.25 -15.96
N ASP A 130 -18.31 -13.36 -15.72
CA ASP A 130 -19.70 -13.37 -15.28
C ASP A 130 -19.80 -12.97 -13.80
N VAL A 131 -20.12 -11.68 -13.57
CA VAL A 131 -20.20 -11.07 -12.23
C VAL A 131 -21.26 -11.77 -11.35
N GLU A 132 -22.36 -12.26 -11.94
CA GLU A 132 -23.42 -12.94 -11.21
C GLU A 132 -22.93 -14.29 -10.65
N SER A 133 -22.16 -15.06 -11.43
CA SER A 133 -21.56 -16.31 -10.96
C SER A 133 -20.55 -16.09 -9.84
N ILE A 134 -19.77 -15.01 -9.89
CA ILE A 134 -18.84 -14.63 -8.81
C ILE A 134 -19.60 -14.24 -7.55
N ALA A 135 -20.65 -13.42 -7.67
CA ALA A 135 -21.44 -12.98 -6.53
C ALA A 135 -22.16 -14.15 -5.84
N ALA A 136 -22.67 -15.12 -6.63
CA ALA A 136 -23.34 -16.32 -6.12
C ALA A 136 -22.40 -17.31 -5.42
N HIS A 137 -21.13 -17.40 -5.86
CA HIS A 137 -20.14 -18.36 -5.38
C HIS A 137 -18.88 -17.65 -4.85
N PHE A 138 -19.07 -16.55 -4.12
CA PHE A 138 -17.94 -15.84 -3.52
C PHE A 138 -17.43 -16.61 -2.28
N PRO A 139 -16.16 -17.02 -2.24
CA PRO A 139 -15.58 -17.81 -1.15
C PRO A 139 -15.34 -16.98 0.11
N VAL A 140 -16.41 -16.56 0.79
CA VAL A 140 -16.36 -15.64 1.95
C VAL A 140 -15.39 -16.14 3.02
N GLY A 141 -15.42 -17.44 3.34
CA GLY A 141 -14.53 -18.03 4.35
C GLY A 141 -13.05 -17.92 3.97
N ALA A 142 -12.70 -18.24 2.72
CA ALA A 142 -11.36 -18.11 2.20
C ALA A 142 -10.91 -16.64 2.19
N PHE A 143 -11.79 -15.74 1.76
CA PHE A 143 -11.51 -14.30 1.74
C PHE A 143 -11.25 -13.74 3.14
N LEU A 144 -12.08 -14.07 4.12
CA LEU A 144 -11.87 -13.60 5.50
C LEU A 144 -10.59 -14.15 6.11
N THR A 145 -10.24 -15.40 5.81
CA THR A 145 -9.00 -16.03 6.28
C THR A 145 -7.78 -15.34 5.65
N ALA A 146 -7.78 -15.18 4.33
CA ALA A 146 -6.73 -14.46 3.63
C ALA A 146 -6.60 -13.02 4.14
N PHE A 147 -7.70 -12.30 4.29
CA PHE A 147 -7.69 -10.95 4.85
C PHE A 147 -7.09 -10.89 6.27
N ALA A 148 -7.45 -11.86 7.13
CA ALA A 148 -6.90 -11.95 8.48
C ALA A 148 -5.39 -12.25 8.48
N LEU A 149 -4.89 -13.05 7.54
CA LEU A 149 -3.46 -13.32 7.34
C LEU A 149 -2.72 -12.13 6.75
N TYR A 150 -3.36 -11.40 5.81
CA TYR A 150 -2.78 -10.21 5.19
C TYR A 150 -2.64 -9.04 6.18
N LEU A 151 -3.57 -8.91 7.14
CA LEU A 151 -3.61 -7.77 8.05
C LEU A 151 -2.31 -7.53 8.85
N PRO A 152 -1.67 -8.54 9.48
CA PRO A 152 -0.37 -8.36 10.13
C PRO A 152 0.71 -7.82 9.17
N LEU A 153 0.78 -8.33 7.96
CA LEU A 153 1.73 -7.85 6.94
C LEU A 153 1.50 -6.38 6.64
N LEU A 154 0.25 -5.99 6.39
CA LEU A 154 -0.13 -4.60 6.12
C LEU A 154 0.33 -3.67 7.26
N LEU A 155 0.03 -4.04 8.52
CA LEU A 155 0.42 -3.24 9.68
C LEU A 155 1.96 -3.14 9.84
N MET A 156 2.68 -4.23 9.55
CA MET A 156 4.14 -4.27 9.60
C MET A 156 4.79 -3.42 8.50
N THR A 157 4.24 -3.40 7.30
CA THR A 157 4.89 -2.78 6.14
C THR A 157 4.47 -1.34 5.88
N LEU A 158 3.39 -0.85 6.49
CA LEU A 158 2.83 0.48 6.22
C LEU A 158 3.84 1.61 6.43
N PHE A 159 4.56 1.63 7.55
CA PHE A 159 5.54 2.66 7.89
C PHE A 159 6.99 2.15 7.90
N ALA A 160 7.23 0.84 7.82
CA ALA A 160 8.56 0.26 7.89
C ALA A 160 9.54 0.84 6.87
N PRO A 161 9.18 1.06 5.58
CA PRO A 161 10.09 1.65 4.61
C PRO A 161 10.57 3.05 5.01
N LEU A 162 9.66 3.88 5.54
CA LEU A 162 10.01 5.23 6.01
C LEU A 162 10.93 5.17 7.23
N LEU A 163 10.67 4.28 8.19
CA LEU A 163 11.52 4.08 9.38
C LEU A 163 12.93 3.61 9.01
N ILE A 164 13.05 2.75 8.00
CA ILE A 164 14.35 2.30 7.47
C ILE A 164 15.15 3.49 6.94
N VAL A 165 14.55 4.30 6.08
CA VAL A 165 15.29 5.37 5.40
C VAL A 165 15.52 6.58 6.29
N GLN A 166 14.50 7.01 7.05
CA GLN A 166 14.59 8.21 7.90
C GLN A 166 15.40 7.96 9.18
N ASN A 167 15.17 6.83 9.83
CA ASN A 167 15.74 6.55 11.16
C ASN A 167 16.90 5.55 11.11
N ARG A 168 17.28 5.07 9.92
CA ARG A 168 18.36 4.08 9.74
C ARG A 168 18.15 2.82 10.57
N GLN A 169 16.89 2.40 10.73
CA GLN A 169 16.55 1.22 11.53
C GLN A 169 16.76 -0.07 10.75
N SER A 170 17.06 -1.15 11.47
CA SER A 170 17.09 -2.48 10.88
C SER A 170 15.68 -2.92 10.46
N VAL A 171 15.59 -3.84 9.52
CA VAL A 171 14.31 -4.38 8.99
C VAL A 171 13.39 -4.84 10.12
N ILE A 172 13.91 -5.68 11.04
CA ILE A 172 13.11 -6.25 12.14
C ILE A 172 12.54 -5.15 13.05
N LYS A 173 13.37 -4.18 13.43
CA LYS A 173 12.92 -3.05 14.26
C LYS A 173 11.88 -2.22 13.55
N SER A 174 12.07 -1.94 12.26
CA SER A 174 11.14 -1.15 11.47
C SER A 174 9.78 -1.83 11.31
N LEU A 175 9.77 -3.13 11.05
CA LEU A 175 8.54 -3.93 10.99
C LEU A 175 7.81 -3.93 12.35
N PHE A 176 8.56 -4.15 13.43
CA PHE A 176 8.01 -4.13 14.78
C PHE A 176 7.38 -2.77 15.14
N TYR A 177 8.12 -1.68 14.93
CA TYR A 177 7.61 -0.33 15.23
C TYR A 177 6.47 0.08 14.31
N SER A 178 6.51 -0.33 13.05
CA SER A 178 5.38 -0.11 12.13
C SER A 178 4.12 -0.83 12.63
N PHE A 179 4.23 -2.10 13.01
CA PHE A 179 3.10 -2.89 13.51
C PHE A 179 2.45 -2.23 14.73
N PHE A 180 3.22 -2.00 15.79
CA PHE A 180 2.67 -1.42 17.03
C PHE A 180 2.27 0.05 16.87
N GLY A 181 2.98 0.81 16.04
CA GLY A 181 2.63 2.19 15.71
C GLY A 181 1.29 2.29 14.99
N THR A 182 1.09 1.43 13.99
CA THR A 182 -0.17 1.37 13.23
C THR A 182 -1.31 0.86 14.13
N LEU A 183 -1.08 -0.19 14.90
CA LEU A 183 -2.08 -0.74 15.82
C LEU A 183 -2.54 0.30 16.85
N ARG A 184 -1.61 1.06 17.42
CA ARG A 184 -1.93 2.15 18.36
C ARG A 184 -2.68 3.31 17.69
N SER A 185 -2.46 3.51 16.40
CA SER A 185 -3.09 4.55 15.59
C SER A 185 -4.23 4.03 14.72
N LEU A 186 -4.79 2.86 15.04
CA LEU A 186 -5.81 2.19 14.22
C LEU A 186 -7.04 3.09 14.02
N VAL A 187 -7.55 3.68 15.10
CA VAL A 187 -8.73 4.56 15.02
C VAL A 187 -8.48 5.79 14.14
N PRO A 188 -7.39 6.56 14.31
CA PRO A 188 -7.03 7.61 13.35
C PRO A 188 -6.91 7.14 11.91
N CYS A 189 -6.29 5.96 11.65
CA CYS A 189 -6.17 5.39 10.31
C CYS A 189 -7.55 5.07 9.70
N LEU A 190 -8.44 4.45 10.47
CA LEU A 190 -9.81 4.14 10.01
C LEU A 190 -10.62 5.39 9.71
N VAL A 191 -10.51 6.42 10.54
CA VAL A 191 -11.18 7.72 10.30
C VAL A 191 -10.63 8.36 9.02
N TRP A 192 -9.31 8.38 8.83
CA TRP A 192 -8.69 8.89 7.62
C TRP A 192 -9.16 8.14 6.38
N LEU A 193 -9.16 6.80 6.42
CA LEU A 193 -9.63 5.94 5.34
C LEU A 193 -11.11 6.18 5.01
N GLY A 194 -11.96 6.31 6.04
CA GLY A 194 -13.38 6.63 5.88
C GLY A 194 -13.60 7.98 5.18
N CYS A 195 -12.82 9.01 5.55
CA CYS A 195 -12.88 10.31 4.89
C CYS A 195 -12.45 10.23 3.42
N VAL A 196 -11.39 9.46 3.11
CA VAL A 196 -10.93 9.25 1.72
C VAL A 196 -11.98 8.49 0.92
N ALA A 197 -12.56 7.42 1.48
CA ALA A 197 -13.62 6.64 0.82
C ALA A 197 -14.88 7.50 0.55
N ALA A 198 -15.29 8.33 1.51
CA ALA A 198 -16.41 9.24 1.33
C ALA A 198 -16.14 10.28 0.22
N LEU A 199 -14.93 10.83 0.16
CA LEU A 199 -14.54 11.76 -0.90
C LEU A 199 -14.54 11.06 -2.28
N ALA A 200 -13.97 9.85 -2.36
CA ALA A 200 -13.96 9.07 -3.60
C ALA A 200 -15.38 8.73 -4.07
N PHE A 201 -16.28 8.37 -3.15
CA PHE A 201 -17.68 8.11 -3.46
C PHE A 201 -18.40 9.34 -4.01
N VAL A 202 -18.18 10.52 -3.41
CA VAL A 202 -18.75 11.78 -3.92
C VAL A 202 -18.25 12.08 -5.34
N ILE A 203 -16.94 11.91 -5.60
CA ILE A 203 -16.36 12.16 -6.95
C ILE A 203 -16.93 11.16 -7.97
N PHE A 204 -17.20 9.92 -7.58
CA PHE A 204 -17.76 8.91 -8.48
C PHE A 204 -19.22 9.17 -8.85
N LEU A 205 -19.98 9.88 -8.00
CA LEU A 205 -21.38 10.24 -8.26
C LEU A 205 -21.56 11.52 -9.09
N THR A 206 -20.51 12.32 -9.26
CA THR A 206 -20.53 13.59 -10.02
C THR A 206 -19.96 13.43 -11.42
#